data_47f90c0e2e10c1b238971cd8b57b6448
#
_entry.id   47f90c0e2e10c1b238971cd8b57b6448
#
_cell.length_a   1.000
_cell.length_b   1.000
_cell.length_c   1.000
_cell.angle_alpha   90.00
_cell.angle_beta   90.00
_cell.angle_gamma   90.00
#
_symmetry.space_group_name_H-M   'P 1'
#
loop_
_entity.id
_entity.type
_entity.pdbx_description
1 polymer ?
#
loop_
_entity_poly.entity_id
_entity_poly.type
_entity_poly.pdbx_seq_one_letter_code
_entity_poly.pdbx_strand_id
1 'polypeptide(L)'
;MIPNMNYQNLKESYLFYNIAQKTKAYLEAHPGAHLYRMGIGDVSLPLCDAVIQKLHEAVEDQAHKTTFHGYMPECGDTELRTTIAAYYQKRGVKLSHEEVFVSSGASDELGDILDLFGKEKTVLIMEPAYPAYVDANVIAGNTIIHIPAGEENGFVPVPDPDIAADVIYICSCLLYT
;
A
#
# COMPACT_ATOMS: atom_id res chain seq x y z
N MET A 1 23.32 -13.17 -18.20
CA MET A 1 22.33 -12.20 -17.68
C MET A 1 22.80 -11.76 -16.30
N ILE A 2 22.92 -10.48 -16.03
CA ILE A 2 23.33 -9.96 -14.71
C ILE A 2 22.05 -9.63 -13.96
N PRO A 3 21.79 -10.21 -12.77
CA PRO A 3 20.62 -9.90 -11.98
C PRO A 3 20.68 -8.46 -11.44
N ASN A 4 19.54 -7.93 -11.02
CA ASN A 4 19.51 -6.65 -10.30
C ASN A 4 20.20 -6.80 -8.96
N MET A 5 21.39 -6.21 -8.84
CA MET A 5 22.25 -6.33 -7.64
C MET A 5 21.67 -5.60 -6.42
N ASN A 6 20.69 -4.70 -6.61
CA ASN A 6 20.05 -3.99 -5.50
C ASN A 6 19.29 -4.91 -4.54
N TYR A 7 18.87 -6.10 -5.01
CA TYR A 7 18.30 -7.11 -4.13
C TYR A 7 19.20 -7.53 -2.96
N GLN A 8 20.50 -7.38 -3.10
CA GLN A 8 21.46 -7.65 -2.01
C GLN A 8 21.39 -6.61 -0.89
N ASN A 9 20.81 -5.44 -1.16
CA ASN A 9 20.65 -4.36 -0.19
C ASN A 9 19.34 -4.48 0.62
N LEU A 10 18.47 -5.43 0.28
CA LEU A 10 17.29 -5.71 1.08
C LEU A 10 17.67 -6.32 2.43
N LYS A 11 16.89 -6.01 3.47
CA LYS A 11 17.03 -6.69 4.76
C LYS A 11 16.76 -8.19 4.59
N GLU A 12 17.54 -9.02 5.26
CA GLU A 12 17.53 -10.50 5.10
C GLU A 12 16.17 -11.16 5.35
N SER A 13 15.25 -10.49 6.04
CA SER A 13 13.90 -11.02 6.24
C SER A 13 12.85 -9.94 6.41
N TYR A 14 11.69 -10.21 5.85
CA TYR A 14 10.51 -9.37 5.97
C TYR A 14 10.05 -9.27 7.43
N LEU A 15 9.80 -8.05 7.90
CA LEU A 15 9.49 -7.74 9.31
C LEU A 15 8.39 -8.64 9.89
N PHE A 16 7.29 -8.81 9.16
CA PHE A 16 6.14 -9.58 9.63
C PHE A 16 6.44 -11.08 9.75
N TYR A 17 7.30 -11.62 8.90
CA TYR A 17 7.77 -13.00 9.02
C TYR A 17 8.54 -13.20 10.32
N ASN A 18 9.45 -12.29 10.64
CA ASN A 18 10.22 -12.35 11.89
C ASN A 18 9.33 -12.25 13.12
N ILE A 19 8.33 -11.35 13.10
CA ILE A 19 7.35 -11.23 14.19
C ILE A 19 6.57 -12.53 14.34
N ALA A 20 6.13 -13.15 13.25
CA ALA A 20 5.41 -14.41 13.30
C ALA A 20 6.25 -15.55 13.91
N GLN A 21 7.55 -15.64 13.52
CA GLN A 21 8.46 -16.65 14.08
C GLN A 21 8.71 -16.44 15.59
N LYS A 22 8.98 -15.19 15.99
CA LYS A 22 9.16 -14.85 17.42
C LYS A 22 7.91 -15.12 18.24
N THR A 23 6.74 -14.79 17.69
CA THR A 23 5.44 -15.07 18.32
C THR A 23 5.23 -16.56 18.52
N LYS A 24 5.51 -17.37 17.51
CA LYS A 24 5.41 -18.84 17.59
C LYS A 24 6.33 -19.40 18.67
N ALA A 25 7.60 -19.01 18.64
CA ALA A 25 8.58 -19.49 19.64
C ALA A 25 8.20 -19.06 21.06
N TYR A 26 7.67 -17.86 21.24
CA TYR A 26 7.20 -17.40 22.56
C TYR A 26 6.05 -18.24 23.08
N LEU A 27 5.03 -18.51 22.26
CA LEU A 27 3.87 -19.33 22.66
C LEU A 27 4.25 -20.78 22.93
N GLU A 28 5.21 -21.34 22.21
CA GLU A 28 5.76 -22.69 22.47
C GLU A 28 6.48 -22.73 23.82
N ALA A 29 7.23 -21.69 24.16
CA ALA A 29 7.95 -21.58 25.44
C ALA A 29 7.03 -21.23 26.63
N HIS A 30 5.87 -20.65 26.38
CA HIS A 30 4.93 -20.20 27.41
C HIS A 30 3.50 -20.70 27.10
N PRO A 31 3.24 -22.03 27.31
CA PRO A 31 1.92 -22.60 27.09
C PRO A 31 0.87 -21.93 28.00
N GLY A 32 -0.18 -21.38 27.41
CA GLY A 32 -1.23 -20.64 28.15
C GLY A 32 -1.04 -19.13 28.22
N ALA A 33 0.03 -18.58 27.65
CA ALA A 33 0.17 -17.13 27.53
C ALA A 33 -0.93 -16.55 26.63
N HIS A 34 -1.56 -15.46 27.10
CA HIS A 34 -2.50 -14.69 26.28
C HIS A 34 -1.75 -13.63 25.51
N LEU A 35 -1.86 -13.67 24.17
CA LEU A 35 -1.17 -12.75 23.29
C LEU A 35 -2.12 -11.70 22.72
N TYR A 36 -1.85 -10.43 22.98
CA TYR A 36 -2.51 -9.31 22.33
C TYR A 36 -1.73 -8.89 21.08
N ARG A 37 -2.34 -9.06 19.90
CA ARG A 37 -1.71 -8.74 18.61
C ARG A 37 -2.03 -7.29 18.25
N MET A 38 -1.06 -6.41 18.37
CA MET A 38 -1.19 -4.98 18.09
C MET A 38 -0.21 -4.49 17.00
N GLY A 39 0.39 -5.41 16.26
CA GLY A 39 1.45 -5.06 15.28
C GLY A 39 0.96 -4.79 13.87
N ILE A 40 -0.27 -5.19 13.54
CA ILE A 40 -0.86 -4.99 12.20
C ILE A 40 -2.32 -4.59 12.40
N GLY A 41 -2.72 -3.49 11.73
CA GLY A 41 -4.14 -3.18 11.57
C GLY A 41 -4.77 -4.17 10.60
N ASP A 42 -5.87 -4.77 10.99
CA ASP A 42 -6.62 -5.70 10.16
C ASP A 42 -8.12 -5.42 10.27
N VAL A 43 -8.87 -5.83 9.25
CA VAL A 43 -10.33 -5.73 9.28
C VAL A 43 -10.88 -6.70 10.31
N SER A 44 -11.65 -6.21 11.26
CA SER A 44 -12.23 -6.97 12.35
C SER A 44 -13.71 -7.28 12.17
N LEU A 45 -14.36 -6.69 11.15
CA LEU A 45 -15.76 -6.88 10.85
C LEU A 45 -15.93 -7.54 9.48
N PRO A 46 -16.95 -8.39 9.31
CA PRO A 46 -17.29 -8.93 8.00
C PRO A 46 -17.76 -7.82 7.05
N LEU A 47 -17.77 -8.13 5.76
CA LEU A 47 -18.35 -7.23 4.74
C LEU A 47 -19.83 -6.99 5.05
N CYS A 48 -20.29 -5.78 4.80
CA CYS A 48 -21.72 -5.46 4.97
C CYS A 48 -22.56 -6.14 3.87
N ASP A 49 -23.85 -6.32 4.16
CA ASP A 49 -24.79 -7.02 3.29
C ASP A 49 -24.84 -6.43 1.87
N ALA A 50 -24.77 -5.11 1.74
CA ALA A 50 -24.77 -4.45 0.44
C ALA A 50 -23.58 -4.84 -0.43
N VAL A 51 -22.39 -5.01 0.15
CA VAL A 51 -21.20 -5.47 -0.57
C VAL A 51 -21.34 -6.93 -0.96
N ILE A 52 -21.80 -7.79 -0.03
CA ILE A 52 -22.03 -9.21 -0.29
C ILE A 52 -23.05 -9.39 -1.42
N GLN A 53 -24.16 -8.66 -1.39
CA GLN A 53 -25.16 -8.70 -2.45
C GLN A 53 -24.56 -8.33 -3.80
N LYS A 54 -23.78 -7.23 -3.88
CA LYS A 54 -23.15 -6.80 -5.14
C LYS A 54 -22.10 -7.77 -5.67
N LEU A 55 -21.39 -8.46 -4.79
CA LEU A 55 -20.48 -9.52 -5.20
C LEU A 55 -21.24 -10.70 -5.84
N HIS A 56 -22.38 -11.10 -5.26
CA HIS A 56 -23.23 -12.14 -5.85
C HIS A 56 -23.78 -11.72 -7.21
N GLU A 57 -24.28 -10.49 -7.34
CA GLU A 57 -24.78 -9.95 -8.61
C GLU A 57 -23.65 -9.95 -9.68
N ALA A 58 -22.44 -9.49 -9.33
CA ALA A 58 -21.30 -9.48 -10.24
C ALA A 58 -20.85 -10.88 -10.68
N VAL A 59 -20.95 -11.88 -9.82
CA VAL A 59 -20.68 -13.28 -10.19
C VAL A 59 -21.74 -13.80 -11.15
N GLU A 60 -23.03 -13.50 -10.90
CA GLU A 60 -24.14 -13.91 -11.77
C GLU A 60 -24.04 -13.26 -13.17
N ASP A 61 -23.62 -12.00 -13.25
CA ASP A 61 -23.38 -11.30 -14.51
C ASP A 61 -22.36 -12.03 -15.40
N GLN A 62 -21.35 -12.68 -14.82
CA GLN A 62 -20.36 -13.46 -15.56
C GLN A 62 -20.94 -14.76 -16.16
N ALA A 63 -22.08 -15.23 -15.66
CA ALA A 63 -22.72 -16.45 -16.17
C ALA A 63 -23.49 -16.23 -17.49
N HIS A 64 -23.78 -15.01 -17.86
CA HIS A 64 -24.63 -14.70 -19.01
C HIS A 64 -23.89 -13.99 -20.13
N LYS A 65 -24.05 -14.45 -21.36
CA LYS A 65 -23.36 -13.91 -22.55
C LYS A 65 -23.56 -12.41 -22.74
N THR A 66 -24.70 -11.86 -22.31
CA THR A 66 -25.07 -10.44 -22.49
C THR A 66 -24.43 -9.52 -21.44
N THR A 67 -24.04 -10.04 -20.30
CA THR A 67 -23.48 -9.30 -19.16
C THR A 67 -22.03 -9.72 -18.85
N PHE A 68 -21.54 -10.77 -19.49
CA PHE A 68 -20.17 -11.22 -19.35
C PHE A 68 -19.18 -10.12 -19.73
N HIS A 69 -18.20 -9.88 -18.88
CA HIS A 69 -17.10 -8.95 -19.11
C HIS A 69 -15.80 -9.74 -19.37
N GLY A 70 -15.14 -9.43 -20.50
CA GLY A 70 -13.79 -9.89 -20.81
C GLY A 70 -12.74 -8.94 -20.24
N TYR A 71 -11.68 -8.67 -21.04
CA TYR A 71 -10.69 -7.66 -20.67
C TYR A 71 -11.33 -6.28 -20.58
N MET A 72 -11.06 -5.61 -19.48
CA MET A 72 -11.45 -4.20 -19.29
C MET A 72 -10.40 -3.27 -19.91
N PRO A 73 -10.73 -1.96 -20.09
CA PRO A 73 -9.73 -0.96 -20.47
C PRO A 73 -8.53 -0.95 -19.50
N GLU A 74 -7.34 -0.65 -20.01
CA GLU A 74 -6.08 -0.70 -19.24
C GLU A 74 -6.11 0.17 -17.98
N CYS A 75 -6.81 1.28 -18.03
CA CYS A 75 -6.95 2.18 -16.87
C CYS A 75 -8.10 1.81 -15.92
N GLY A 76 -8.80 0.71 -16.20
CA GLY A 76 -9.92 0.23 -15.41
C GLY A 76 -11.31 0.60 -15.97
N ASP A 77 -12.33 0.03 -15.38
CA ASP A 77 -13.72 0.26 -15.76
C ASP A 77 -14.14 1.73 -15.67
N THR A 78 -14.77 2.25 -16.73
CA THR A 78 -15.14 3.67 -16.83
C THR A 78 -16.21 4.07 -15.80
N GLU A 79 -17.16 3.20 -15.47
CA GLU A 79 -18.18 3.48 -14.47
C GLU A 79 -17.58 3.56 -13.07
N LEU A 80 -16.69 2.62 -12.74
CA LEU A 80 -15.95 2.64 -11.47
C LEU A 80 -15.10 3.91 -11.35
N ARG A 81 -14.33 4.26 -12.38
CA ARG A 81 -13.48 5.46 -12.40
C ARG A 81 -14.31 6.74 -12.25
N THR A 82 -15.47 6.82 -12.91
CA THR A 82 -16.39 7.93 -12.79
C THR A 82 -16.95 8.03 -11.35
N THR A 83 -17.29 6.89 -10.75
CA THR A 83 -17.77 6.82 -9.37
C THR A 83 -16.70 7.27 -8.38
N ILE A 84 -15.45 6.87 -8.59
CA ILE A 84 -14.31 7.32 -7.79
C ILE A 84 -14.11 8.83 -7.92
N ALA A 85 -14.12 9.38 -9.13
CA ALA A 85 -14.02 10.82 -9.36
C ALA A 85 -15.12 11.61 -8.66
N ALA A 86 -16.37 11.12 -8.72
CA ALA A 86 -17.50 11.72 -8.01
C ALA A 86 -17.37 11.64 -6.48
N TYR A 87 -16.79 10.57 -5.94
CA TYR A 87 -16.48 10.44 -4.52
C TYR A 87 -15.49 11.51 -4.04
N TYR A 88 -14.43 11.76 -4.81
CA TYR A 88 -13.45 12.81 -4.51
C TYR A 88 -14.05 14.21 -4.66
N GLN A 89 -14.89 14.43 -5.68
CA GLN A 89 -15.57 15.71 -5.88
C GLN A 89 -16.42 16.13 -4.68
N LYS A 90 -17.13 15.19 -4.05
CA LYS A 90 -17.89 15.44 -2.81
C LYS A 90 -17.03 15.88 -1.63
N ARG A 91 -15.71 15.68 -1.70
CA ARG A 91 -14.71 16.06 -0.70
C ARG A 91 -13.85 17.27 -1.13
N GLY A 92 -14.27 17.96 -2.17
CA GLY A 92 -13.60 19.18 -2.65
C GLY A 92 -12.44 18.96 -3.61
N VAL A 93 -12.16 17.71 -4.00
CA VAL A 93 -11.12 17.39 -4.99
C VAL A 93 -11.77 17.17 -6.34
N LYS A 94 -11.45 18.00 -7.32
CA LYS A 94 -11.96 17.89 -8.68
C LYS A 94 -11.06 16.98 -9.49
N LEU A 95 -11.58 15.81 -9.87
CA LEU A 95 -10.92 14.86 -10.76
C LEU A 95 -11.88 14.51 -11.90
N SER A 96 -11.35 14.35 -13.10
CA SER A 96 -12.06 13.64 -14.17
C SER A 96 -11.82 12.13 -14.02
N HIS A 97 -12.66 11.30 -14.62
CA HIS A 97 -12.41 9.85 -14.63
C HIS A 97 -11.13 9.47 -15.38
N GLU A 98 -10.62 10.33 -16.25
CA GLU A 98 -9.36 10.13 -16.98
C GLU A 98 -8.13 10.25 -16.09
N GLU A 99 -8.26 10.92 -14.93
CA GLU A 99 -7.21 11.07 -13.92
C GLU A 99 -7.24 9.95 -12.87
N VAL A 100 -8.12 8.96 -13.03
CA VAL A 100 -8.25 7.82 -12.12
C VAL A 100 -7.75 6.57 -12.81
N PHE A 101 -6.80 5.89 -12.19
CA PHE A 101 -6.28 4.60 -12.60
C PHE A 101 -6.70 3.54 -11.58
N VAL A 102 -7.16 2.37 -12.05
CA VAL A 102 -7.53 1.25 -11.20
C VAL A 102 -6.56 0.11 -11.45
N SER A 103 -5.93 -0.36 -10.39
CA SER A 103 -4.95 -1.44 -10.42
C SER A 103 -5.32 -2.60 -9.53
N SER A 104 -4.45 -3.60 -9.45
CA SER A 104 -4.61 -4.77 -8.57
C SER A 104 -4.39 -4.47 -7.08
N GLY A 105 -3.96 -3.27 -6.73
CA GLY A 105 -3.81 -2.82 -5.35
C GLY A 105 -2.61 -1.90 -5.14
N ALA A 106 -2.63 -1.17 -4.03
CA ALA A 106 -1.60 -0.17 -3.70
C ALA A 106 -0.18 -0.74 -3.64
N SER A 107 -0.01 -2.01 -3.26
CA SER A 107 1.33 -2.63 -3.21
C SER A 107 1.96 -2.79 -4.58
N ASP A 108 1.17 -3.12 -5.59
CA ASP A 108 1.63 -3.26 -6.97
C ASP A 108 1.95 -1.87 -7.54
N GLU A 109 1.07 -0.90 -7.32
CA GLU A 109 1.29 0.49 -7.74
C GLU A 109 2.54 1.14 -7.13
N LEU A 110 2.93 0.75 -5.93
CA LEU A 110 4.18 1.23 -5.32
C LEU A 110 5.42 0.81 -6.10
N GLY A 111 5.37 -0.30 -6.80
CA GLY A 111 6.41 -0.72 -7.74
C GLY A 111 6.29 -0.01 -9.08
N ASP A 112 5.10 -0.02 -9.66
CA ASP A 112 4.84 0.49 -11.01
C ASP A 112 5.08 2.00 -11.13
N ILE A 113 4.70 2.78 -10.10
CA ILE A 113 4.91 4.23 -10.10
C ILE A 113 6.39 4.62 -10.18
N LEU A 114 7.28 3.76 -9.68
CA LEU A 114 8.73 4.05 -9.73
C LEU A 114 9.29 3.97 -11.15
N ASP A 115 8.68 3.17 -12.01
CA ASP A 115 9.10 3.06 -13.41
C ASP A 115 8.84 4.36 -14.19
N LEU A 116 7.86 5.16 -13.75
CA LEU A 116 7.55 6.47 -14.35
C LEU A 116 8.63 7.52 -14.07
N PHE A 117 9.31 7.43 -12.92
CA PHE A 117 10.28 8.45 -12.50
C PHE A 117 11.72 8.11 -12.86
N GLY A 118 11.99 6.89 -13.32
CA GLY A 118 13.32 6.41 -13.65
C GLY A 118 14.14 6.03 -12.41
N LYS A 119 15.46 5.88 -12.59
CA LYS A 119 16.38 5.41 -11.56
C LYS A 119 17.07 6.56 -10.84
N GLU A 120 17.75 6.22 -9.73
CA GLU A 120 18.62 7.15 -8.97
C GLU A 120 17.87 8.37 -8.43
N LYS A 121 16.64 8.18 -8.01
CA LYS A 121 15.82 9.22 -7.38
C LYS A 121 16.12 9.35 -5.89
N THR A 122 15.91 10.55 -5.36
CA THR A 122 15.90 10.80 -3.92
C THR A 122 14.46 10.72 -3.41
N VAL A 123 14.24 9.86 -2.43
CA VAL A 123 12.92 9.54 -1.91
C VAL A 123 12.88 9.82 -0.41
N LEU A 124 11.88 10.58 0.04
CA LEU A 124 11.60 10.79 1.45
C LEU A 124 10.56 9.78 1.92
N ILE A 125 10.86 9.09 3.01
CA ILE A 125 9.93 8.15 3.66
C ILE A 125 9.74 8.59 5.10
N MET A 126 8.51 8.94 5.46
CA MET A 126 8.14 9.28 6.82
C MET A 126 7.99 8.00 7.65
N GLU A 127 8.65 7.92 8.80
CA GLU A 127 8.64 6.74 9.66
C GLU A 127 7.82 6.98 10.95
N PRO A 128 7.18 5.92 11.47
CA PRO A 128 7.18 4.52 10.99
C PRO A 128 6.41 4.37 9.67
N ALA A 129 6.92 3.53 8.78
CA ALA A 129 6.38 3.35 7.44
C ALA A 129 6.06 1.88 7.11
N TYR A 130 5.21 1.68 6.13
CA TYR A 130 5.00 0.35 5.56
C TYR A 130 6.28 -0.13 4.87
N PRO A 131 6.78 -1.33 5.19
CA PRO A 131 8.08 -1.81 4.68
C PRO A 131 8.21 -1.80 3.16
N ALA A 132 7.11 -2.01 2.43
CA ALA A 132 7.14 -2.03 0.98
C ALA A 132 7.60 -0.70 0.35
N TYR A 133 7.42 0.44 1.02
CA TYR A 133 7.95 1.72 0.54
C TYR A 133 9.48 1.71 0.47
N VAL A 134 10.12 1.12 1.48
CA VAL A 134 11.57 0.98 1.55
C VAL A 134 12.04 -0.06 0.52
N ASP A 135 11.45 -1.25 0.55
CA ASP A 135 11.88 -2.38 -0.27
C ASP A 135 11.77 -2.07 -1.77
N ALA A 136 10.66 -1.47 -2.23
CA ALA A 136 10.49 -1.06 -3.62
C ALA A 136 11.57 -0.07 -4.07
N ASN A 137 11.87 0.93 -3.24
CA ASN A 137 12.90 1.93 -3.56
C ASN A 137 14.32 1.38 -3.50
N VAL A 138 14.62 0.44 -2.59
CA VAL A 138 15.90 -0.30 -2.57
C VAL A 138 16.07 -1.10 -3.86
N ILE A 139 15.03 -1.82 -4.30
CA ILE A 139 15.06 -2.61 -5.55
C ILE A 139 15.26 -1.69 -6.77
N ALA A 140 14.61 -0.54 -6.79
CA ALA A 140 14.76 0.46 -7.85
C ALA A 140 16.13 1.14 -7.86
N GLY A 141 16.91 1.06 -6.76
CA GLY A 141 18.20 1.72 -6.61
C GLY A 141 18.10 3.20 -6.26
N ASN A 142 17.01 3.62 -5.65
CA ASN A 142 16.80 4.99 -5.20
C ASN A 142 17.55 5.28 -3.89
N THR A 143 17.88 6.53 -3.67
CA THR A 143 18.40 7.04 -2.40
C THR A 143 17.24 7.32 -1.46
N ILE A 144 17.21 6.69 -0.29
CA ILE A 144 16.14 6.85 0.70
C ILE A 144 16.61 7.74 1.83
N ILE A 145 15.84 8.80 2.11
CA ILE A 145 16.00 9.65 3.28
C ILE A 145 14.83 9.36 4.22
N HIS A 146 15.14 8.88 5.41
CA HIS A 146 14.16 8.55 6.45
C HIS A 146 13.88 9.77 7.32
N ILE A 147 12.60 10.08 7.50
CA ILE A 147 12.13 11.17 8.38
C ILE A 147 11.48 10.53 9.60
N PRO A 148 12.18 10.44 10.74
CA PRO A 148 11.67 9.75 11.91
C PRO A 148 10.57 10.55 12.61
N ALA A 149 9.61 9.83 13.21
CA ALA A 149 8.70 10.35 14.22
C ALA A 149 9.12 9.85 15.60
N GLY A 150 9.31 10.77 16.55
CA GLY A 150 9.72 10.48 17.91
C GLY A 150 9.05 11.44 18.91
N GLU A 151 9.39 11.28 20.18
CA GLU A 151 8.85 12.14 21.25
C GLU A 151 9.19 13.60 21.00
N GLU A 152 10.37 13.87 20.44
CA GLU A 152 10.90 15.21 20.16
C GLU A 152 10.04 16.01 19.17
N ASN A 153 9.30 15.33 18.29
CA ASN A 153 8.40 15.97 17.31
C ASN A 153 6.92 15.59 17.52
N GLY A 154 6.58 15.04 18.70
CA GLY A 154 5.23 14.63 19.05
C GLY A 154 4.72 13.49 18.19
N PHE A 155 5.60 12.64 17.69
CA PHE A 155 5.32 11.52 16.78
C PHE A 155 4.75 11.96 15.42
N VAL A 156 4.98 13.21 15.02
CA VAL A 156 4.61 13.74 13.71
C VAL A 156 5.89 13.99 12.91
N PRO A 157 6.20 13.16 11.90
CA PRO A 157 7.38 13.36 11.08
C PRO A 157 7.21 14.62 10.23
N VAL A 158 8.14 15.55 10.37
CA VAL A 158 8.15 16.80 9.59
C VAL A 158 9.40 16.80 8.74
N PRO A 159 9.27 16.79 7.41
CA PRO A 159 10.42 16.89 6.52
C PRO A 159 11.05 18.28 6.62
N ASP A 160 12.38 18.32 6.54
CA ASP A 160 13.11 19.57 6.39
C ASP A 160 12.83 20.13 4.98
N PRO A 161 12.34 21.38 4.86
CA PRO A 161 12.02 21.99 3.58
C PRO A 161 13.25 22.19 2.68
N ASP A 162 14.45 22.18 3.25
CA ASP A 162 15.69 22.32 2.50
C ASP A 162 16.17 21.01 1.86
N ILE A 163 15.54 19.87 2.19
CA ILE A 163 15.85 18.59 1.57
C ILE A 163 15.15 18.48 0.21
N ALA A 164 15.94 18.48 -0.87
CA ALA A 164 15.41 18.19 -2.19
C ALA A 164 15.09 16.69 -2.34
N ALA A 165 13.86 16.39 -2.73
CA ALA A 165 13.42 15.03 -3.01
C ALA A 165 12.58 14.98 -4.29
N ASP A 166 12.70 13.88 -5.03
CA ASP A 166 11.88 13.62 -6.23
C ASP A 166 10.51 13.05 -5.85
N VAL A 167 10.47 12.23 -4.79
CA VAL A 167 9.24 11.55 -4.33
C VAL A 167 9.14 11.62 -2.81
N ILE A 168 7.95 11.85 -2.30
CA ILE A 168 7.64 11.83 -0.86
C ILE A 168 6.51 10.83 -0.62
N TYR A 169 6.77 9.83 0.24
CA TYR A 169 5.75 8.89 0.69
C TYR A 169 5.07 9.41 1.95
N ILE A 170 3.76 9.65 1.85
CA ILE A 170 2.90 10.04 2.96
C ILE A 170 1.81 8.99 3.10
N CYS A 171 1.75 8.34 4.26
CA CYS A 171 0.70 7.39 4.59
C CYS A 171 -0.05 7.84 5.84
N SER A 172 -1.28 8.29 5.68
CA SER A 172 -2.12 8.77 6.78
C SER A 172 -3.02 7.70 7.38
N CYS A 173 -3.10 6.49 6.79
CA CYS A 173 -4.13 5.53 7.17
C CYS A 173 -3.62 4.26 7.87
N LEU A 174 -2.33 3.92 7.79
CA LEU A 174 -1.84 2.63 8.28
C LEU A 174 -1.49 2.59 9.78
N LEU A 175 -1.34 3.74 10.42
CA LEU A 175 -0.83 3.81 11.80
C LEU A 175 -1.77 4.51 12.78
N TYR A 176 -2.90 5.03 12.33
CA TYR A 176 -3.81 5.85 13.13
C TYR A 176 -5.27 5.38 13.11
N THR A 177 -5.52 4.17 12.63
CA THR A 177 -6.86 3.55 12.65
C THR A 177 -6.93 2.44 13.66
#